data_7fb8020752604dadd2965846288b738a
#
_entry.id   7fb8020752604dadd2965846288b738a
#
_cell.length_a   1.000
_cell.length_b   1.000
_cell.length_c   1.000
_cell.angle_alpha   90.00
_cell.angle_beta   90.00
_cell.angle_gamma   90.00
#
_symmetry.space_group_name_H-M   'P 1'
#
loop_
_entity.id
_entity.type
_entity.pdbx_description
1 polymer ?
#
loop_
_entity_poly.entity_id
_entity_poly.type
_entity_poly.pdbx_seq_one_letter_code
_entity_poly.pdbx_strand_id
1 'polypeptide(L)'
;PVWQDDVRYFELEDQGQVLGGFYFDLYARNGKRGGAWMSGFRSRVQTTTGLQKPICYMVCNFTPPIGDHPALLTHDEVTTLFHEFGHGLHHLLTEVDNISVAGTHGVAWDAVELPSQFMEFWAWDNESLDVLSQHIETQQTLPHELLSALLNARFFQSGMQTLRQIEFALFDLNIHQHTPALNNQQIQKTLDDIRDQFAVVPAVAYN
;
A
#
# COMPACT_ATOMS: atom_id res chain seq x y z
N PRO A 1 -23.94 -8.25 -1.94
CA PRO A 1 -23.74 -8.98 -0.68
C PRO A 1 -22.29 -8.85 -0.25
N VAL A 2 -22.06 -8.67 1.04
CA VAL A 2 -20.76 -8.59 1.68
C VAL A 2 -20.59 -9.77 2.64
N TRP A 3 -19.34 -10.14 2.97
CA TRP A 3 -19.03 -11.28 3.83
C TRP A 3 -18.91 -10.92 5.32
N GLN A 4 -18.94 -9.62 5.61
CA GLN A 4 -18.84 -9.07 6.98
C GLN A 4 -19.56 -7.70 7.01
N ASP A 5 -20.16 -7.34 8.14
CA ASP A 5 -21.00 -6.15 8.29
C ASP A 5 -20.24 -4.83 8.04
N ASP A 6 -18.94 -4.80 8.37
CA ASP A 6 -18.08 -3.63 8.20
C ASP A 6 -17.54 -3.48 6.77
N VAL A 7 -17.72 -4.47 5.89
CA VAL A 7 -17.29 -4.40 4.51
C VAL A 7 -18.23 -3.50 3.71
N ARG A 8 -17.66 -2.60 2.92
CA ARG A 8 -18.41 -1.68 2.06
C ARG A 8 -18.09 -1.97 0.59
N TYR A 9 -19.11 -1.91 -0.25
CA TYR A 9 -18.98 -1.98 -1.71
C TYR A 9 -19.22 -0.61 -2.31
N PHE A 10 -18.40 -0.23 -3.28
CA PHE A 10 -18.48 1.00 -4.03
C PHE A 10 -18.37 0.72 -5.53
N GLU A 11 -18.97 1.59 -6.33
CA GLU A 11 -18.77 1.62 -7.77
C GLU A 11 -17.99 2.87 -8.17
N LEU A 12 -17.03 2.69 -9.07
CA LEU A 12 -16.29 3.78 -9.68
C LEU A 12 -17.00 4.16 -10.97
N GLU A 13 -17.42 5.41 -11.06
CA GLU A 13 -18.15 5.93 -12.20
C GLU A 13 -17.41 7.11 -12.85
N ASP A 14 -17.50 7.21 -14.15
CA ASP A 14 -17.11 8.38 -14.92
C ASP A 14 -18.23 8.75 -15.88
N GLN A 15 -18.67 10.02 -15.89
CA GLN A 15 -19.75 10.55 -16.73
C GLN A 15 -21.02 9.68 -16.75
N GLY A 16 -21.39 9.11 -15.60
CA GLY A 16 -22.56 8.25 -15.46
C GLY A 16 -22.36 6.81 -15.95
N GLN A 17 -21.14 6.42 -16.30
CA GLN A 17 -20.80 5.05 -16.65
C GLN A 17 -20.00 4.40 -15.53
N VAL A 18 -20.48 3.27 -15.02
CA VAL A 18 -19.71 2.47 -14.08
C VAL A 18 -18.49 1.89 -14.79
N LEU A 19 -17.29 2.19 -14.31
CA LEU A 19 -16.03 1.65 -14.82
C LEU A 19 -15.67 0.31 -14.18
N GLY A 20 -15.92 0.17 -12.89
CA GLY A 20 -15.66 -1.03 -12.10
C GLY A 20 -16.20 -0.92 -10.70
N GLY A 21 -15.94 -1.90 -9.85
CA GLY A 21 -16.37 -1.88 -8.45
C GLY A 21 -15.29 -2.35 -7.50
N PHE A 22 -15.40 -1.96 -6.24
CA PHE A 22 -14.44 -2.39 -5.24
C PHE A 22 -15.07 -2.57 -3.87
N TYR A 23 -14.45 -3.46 -3.10
CA TYR A 23 -14.78 -3.64 -1.70
C TYR A 23 -13.70 -3.05 -0.81
N PHE A 24 -14.11 -2.35 0.24
CA PHE A 24 -13.27 -2.01 1.37
C PHE A 24 -13.53 -2.97 2.52
N ASP A 25 -12.52 -3.73 2.90
CA ASP A 25 -12.45 -4.57 4.10
C ASP A 25 -11.33 -4.02 5.00
N LEU A 26 -11.62 -2.94 5.72
CA LEU A 26 -10.61 -2.09 6.33
C LEU A 26 -10.19 -2.52 7.73
N TYR A 27 -11.07 -3.17 8.50
CA TYR A 27 -10.84 -3.37 9.93
C TYR A 27 -10.29 -4.75 10.28
N ALA A 28 -9.44 -4.76 11.31
CA ALA A 28 -8.95 -6.00 11.90
C ALA A 28 -10.08 -6.78 12.58
N ARG A 29 -10.02 -8.10 12.50
CA ARG A 29 -10.93 -9.01 13.20
C ARG A 29 -10.30 -10.38 13.39
N ASN A 30 -10.90 -11.20 14.24
CA ASN A 30 -10.44 -12.55 14.50
C ASN A 30 -10.41 -13.39 13.21
N GLY A 31 -9.31 -14.09 12.96
CA GLY A 31 -9.12 -14.94 11.78
C GLY A 31 -8.77 -14.20 10.50
N LYS A 32 -8.74 -12.86 10.48
CA LYS A 32 -8.27 -12.09 9.33
C LYS A 32 -6.75 -12.03 9.30
N ARG A 33 -6.15 -12.27 8.13
CA ARG A 33 -4.71 -12.13 7.93
C ARG A 33 -4.29 -10.67 8.14
N GLY A 34 -3.18 -10.45 8.87
CA GLY A 34 -2.60 -9.12 9.09
C GLY A 34 -1.95 -8.53 7.83
N GLY A 35 -1.71 -7.22 7.85
CA GLY A 35 -1.17 -6.44 6.74
C GLY A 35 -2.25 -5.71 5.94
N ALA A 36 -1.84 -5.08 4.84
CA ALA A 36 -2.74 -4.47 3.87
C ALA A 36 -2.40 -4.99 2.47
N TRP A 37 -3.40 -5.10 1.61
CA TRP A 37 -3.21 -5.49 0.21
C TRP A 37 -4.44 -5.19 -0.64
N MET A 38 -4.22 -4.90 -1.91
CA MET A 38 -5.26 -4.98 -2.94
C MET A 38 -5.22 -6.35 -3.60
N SER A 39 -6.38 -6.88 -3.96
CA SER A 39 -6.48 -8.09 -4.78
C SER A 39 -7.62 -7.99 -5.79
N GLY A 40 -7.32 -8.38 -7.04
CA GLY A 40 -8.33 -8.46 -8.09
C GLY A 40 -9.31 -9.59 -7.83
N PHE A 41 -10.61 -9.27 -7.79
CA PHE A 41 -11.67 -10.26 -7.74
C PHE A 41 -12.13 -10.67 -9.14
N ARG A 42 -12.22 -9.69 -10.04
CA ARG A 42 -12.61 -9.89 -11.43
C ARG A 42 -11.85 -8.91 -12.32
N SER A 43 -11.20 -9.41 -13.36
CA SER A 43 -10.47 -8.57 -14.30
C SER A 43 -11.36 -8.05 -15.41
N ARG A 44 -10.97 -6.92 -16.01
CA ARG A 44 -11.58 -6.45 -17.25
C ARG A 44 -11.27 -7.45 -18.38
N VAL A 45 -12.28 -7.83 -19.12
CA VAL A 45 -12.13 -8.71 -20.30
C VAL A 45 -13.30 -8.55 -21.25
N GLN A 46 -13.01 -8.52 -22.55
CA GLN A 46 -14.03 -8.62 -23.59
C GLN A 46 -14.45 -10.08 -23.73
N THR A 47 -15.73 -10.36 -23.49
CA THR A 47 -16.34 -11.68 -23.66
C THR A 47 -17.25 -11.72 -24.86
N THR A 48 -17.73 -12.90 -25.21
CA THR A 48 -18.74 -13.07 -26.29
C THR A 48 -20.09 -12.45 -25.95
N THR A 49 -20.36 -12.19 -24.66
CA THR A 49 -21.62 -11.60 -24.18
C THR A 49 -21.50 -10.12 -23.81
N GLY A 50 -20.31 -9.52 -23.96
CA GLY A 50 -20.05 -8.12 -23.67
C GLY A 50 -18.81 -7.91 -22.80
N LEU A 51 -18.58 -6.66 -22.42
CA LEU A 51 -17.46 -6.27 -21.57
C LEU A 51 -17.73 -6.63 -20.10
N GLN A 52 -16.88 -7.48 -19.52
CA GLN A 52 -16.81 -7.69 -18.09
C GLN A 52 -16.01 -6.59 -17.44
N LYS A 53 -16.61 -5.85 -16.50
CA LYS A 53 -15.94 -4.78 -15.75
C LYS A 53 -15.11 -5.35 -14.60
N PRO A 54 -13.99 -4.69 -14.25
CA PRO A 54 -13.12 -5.13 -13.19
C PRO A 54 -13.76 -4.93 -11.80
N ILE A 55 -13.42 -5.80 -10.86
CA ILE A 55 -13.75 -5.67 -9.45
C ILE A 55 -12.51 -6.06 -8.65
N CYS A 56 -12.21 -5.29 -7.60
CA CYS A 56 -11.16 -5.61 -6.63
C CYS A 56 -11.67 -5.48 -5.20
N TYR A 57 -10.84 -5.93 -4.27
CA TYR A 57 -11.01 -5.64 -2.85
C TYR A 57 -9.70 -5.12 -2.27
N MET A 58 -9.84 -4.12 -1.41
CA MET A 58 -8.76 -3.53 -0.65
C MET A 58 -8.95 -3.92 0.80
N VAL A 59 -7.96 -4.61 1.33
CA VAL A 59 -7.98 -5.20 2.66
C VAL A 59 -6.94 -4.49 3.51
N CYS A 60 -7.35 -3.99 4.68
CA CYS A 60 -6.48 -3.42 5.70
C CYS A 60 -6.76 -4.09 7.05
N ASN A 61 -6.02 -3.71 8.06
CA ASN A 61 -6.20 -4.19 9.42
C ASN A 61 -6.17 -3.01 10.42
N PHE A 62 -6.92 -1.96 10.11
CA PHE A 62 -7.07 -0.79 10.96
C PHE A 62 -7.85 -1.13 12.23
N THR A 63 -7.67 -0.33 13.27
CA THR A 63 -8.45 -0.47 14.50
C THR A 63 -9.94 -0.21 14.20
N PRO A 64 -10.84 -1.15 14.52
CA PRO A 64 -12.26 -0.98 14.25
C PRO A 64 -12.88 0.09 15.17
N PRO A 65 -14.06 0.63 14.81
CA PRO A 65 -14.84 1.47 15.70
C PRO A 65 -15.20 0.71 16.99
N ILE A 66 -15.29 1.42 18.11
CA ILE A 66 -15.60 0.84 19.43
C ILE A 66 -16.87 1.49 19.99
N GLY A 67 -17.96 0.74 20.06
CA GLY A 67 -19.27 1.27 20.47
C GLY A 67 -19.72 2.39 19.53
N ASP A 68 -20.03 3.55 20.08
CA ASP A 68 -20.45 4.74 19.31
C ASP A 68 -19.27 5.60 18.82
N HIS A 69 -18.02 5.21 19.14
CA HIS A 69 -16.84 5.93 18.68
C HIS A 69 -16.39 5.43 17.30
N PRO A 70 -16.28 6.31 16.28
CA PRO A 70 -15.80 5.92 14.97
C PRO A 70 -14.34 5.46 15.02
N ALA A 71 -13.91 4.71 14.01
CA ALA A 71 -12.50 4.39 13.82
C ALA A 71 -11.71 5.66 13.56
N LEU A 72 -10.62 5.83 14.32
CA LEU A 72 -9.67 6.92 14.12
C LEU A 72 -8.40 6.33 13.53
N LEU A 73 -8.06 6.73 12.31
CA LEU A 73 -6.86 6.26 11.62
C LEU A 73 -5.65 7.09 12.04
N THR A 74 -4.53 6.42 12.24
CA THR A 74 -3.23 7.09 12.28
C THR A 74 -2.88 7.60 10.88
N HIS A 75 -1.92 8.53 10.79
CA HIS A 75 -1.48 9.02 9.49
C HIS A 75 -0.87 7.91 8.62
N ASP A 76 -0.16 6.95 9.20
CA ASP A 76 0.39 5.80 8.49
C ASP A 76 -0.73 4.90 7.93
N GLU A 77 -1.83 4.73 8.67
CA GLU A 77 -3.00 3.99 8.17
C GLU A 77 -3.71 4.74 7.03
N VAL A 78 -3.77 6.06 7.08
CA VAL A 78 -4.27 6.89 5.96
C VAL A 78 -3.36 6.71 4.73
N THR A 79 -2.05 6.81 4.89
CA THR A 79 -1.09 6.58 3.80
C THR A 79 -1.24 5.17 3.20
N THR A 80 -1.39 4.15 4.05
CA THR A 80 -1.66 2.76 3.63
C THR A 80 -2.95 2.65 2.82
N LEU A 81 -4.02 3.33 3.25
CA LEU A 81 -5.30 3.33 2.52
C LEU A 81 -5.16 3.92 1.12
N PHE A 82 -4.45 5.04 0.99
CA PHE A 82 -4.16 5.65 -0.31
C PHE A 82 -3.29 4.74 -1.18
N HIS A 83 -2.31 4.07 -0.60
CA HIS A 83 -1.46 3.09 -1.29
C HIS A 83 -2.30 1.97 -1.90
N GLU A 84 -3.11 1.28 -1.09
CA GLU A 84 -3.96 0.18 -1.57
C GLU A 84 -5.01 0.66 -2.58
N PHE A 85 -5.51 1.89 -2.40
CA PHE A 85 -6.41 2.49 -3.37
C PHE A 85 -5.73 2.79 -4.70
N GLY A 86 -4.44 3.14 -4.69
CA GLY A 86 -3.63 3.30 -5.91
C GLY A 86 -3.54 2.00 -6.73
N HIS A 87 -3.31 0.86 -6.08
CA HIS A 87 -3.42 -0.44 -6.73
C HIS A 87 -4.85 -0.72 -7.24
N GLY A 88 -5.85 -0.36 -6.44
CA GLY A 88 -7.25 -0.46 -6.83
C GLY A 88 -7.57 0.34 -8.09
N LEU A 89 -7.14 1.59 -8.16
CA LEU A 89 -7.31 2.43 -9.35
C LEU A 89 -6.60 1.84 -10.57
N HIS A 90 -5.39 1.35 -10.42
CA HIS A 90 -4.67 0.67 -11.50
C HIS A 90 -5.46 -0.53 -12.05
N HIS A 91 -6.10 -1.32 -11.19
CA HIS A 91 -6.92 -2.45 -11.60
C HIS A 91 -8.24 -2.00 -12.24
N LEU A 92 -8.91 -0.99 -11.69
CA LEU A 92 -10.24 -0.55 -12.09
C LEU A 92 -10.26 0.31 -13.35
N LEU A 93 -9.22 1.15 -13.56
CA LEU A 93 -9.15 2.09 -14.67
C LEU A 93 -8.47 1.50 -15.92
N THR A 94 -8.11 0.23 -15.90
CA THR A 94 -7.52 -0.42 -17.08
C THR A 94 -8.46 -0.35 -18.28
N GLU A 95 -7.94 -0.03 -19.44
CA GLU A 95 -8.66 -0.08 -20.73
C GLU A 95 -8.31 -1.35 -21.53
N VAL A 96 -7.45 -2.21 -20.96
CA VAL A 96 -7.01 -3.45 -21.61
C VAL A 96 -8.06 -4.55 -21.42
N ASP A 97 -8.57 -5.07 -22.52
CA ASP A 97 -9.65 -6.07 -22.54
C ASP A 97 -9.14 -7.53 -22.55
N ASN A 98 -7.84 -7.75 -22.36
CA ASN A 98 -7.22 -9.08 -22.26
C ASN A 98 -6.89 -9.39 -20.81
N ILE A 99 -7.51 -10.42 -20.26
CA ILE A 99 -7.43 -10.81 -18.86
C ILE A 99 -5.99 -11.06 -18.35
N SER A 100 -5.10 -11.52 -19.25
CA SER A 100 -3.70 -11.86 -18.88
C SER A 100 -2.83 -10.64 -18.62
N VAL A 101 -3.24 -9.46 -19.09
CA VAL A 101 -2.47 -8.20 -19.02
C VAL A 101 -3.35 -7.00 -18.63
N ALA A 102 -4.54 -7.26 -18.11
CA ALA A 102 -5.47 -6.23 -17.66
C ALA A 102 -5.22 -5.84 -16.19
N GLY A 103 -5.25 -4.55 -15.89
CA GLY A 103 -5.04 -4.02 -14.55
C GLY A 103 -3.64 -4.32 -14.03
N THR A 104 -3.54 -4.97 -12.89
CA THR A 104 -2.26 -5.33 -12.26
C THR A 104 -1.65 -6.64 -12.80
N HIS A 105 -2.33 -7.34 -13.70
CA HIS A 105 -1.82 -8.58 -14.26
C HIS A 105 -0.69 -8.33 -15.27
N GLY A 106 0.41 -9.05 -15.12
CA GLY A 106 1.56 -8.96 -16.05
C GLY A 106 2.41 -7.70 -15.90
N VAL A 107 2.14 -6.86 -14.91
CA VAL A 107 2.96 -5.69 -14.60
C VAL A 107 4.30 -6.15 -14.00
N ALA A 108 5.39 -5.56 -14.47
CA ALA A 108 6.72 -5.86 -13.94
C ALA A 108 6.84 -5.46 -12.46
N TRP A 109 7.56 -6.27 -11.67
CA TRP A 109 7.68 -6.07 -10.21
C TRP A 109 8.27 -4.70 -9.83
N ASP A 110 9.16 -4.15 -10.65
CA ASP A 110 9.77 -2.83 -10.47
C ASP A 110 8.86 -1.66 -10.84
N ALA A 111 7.69 -1.93 -11.42
CA ALA A 111 6.72 -0.92 -11.84
C ALA A 111 5.36 -1.03 -11.11
N VAL A 112 5.07 -2.16 -10.45
CA VAL A 112 3.75 -2.44 -9.86
C VAL A 112 3.36 -1.44 -8.76
N GLU A 113 4.33 -0.89 -8.04
CA GLU A 113 4.12 0.06 -6.95
C GLU A 113 4.00 1.53 -7.43
N LEU A 114 4.16 1.80 -8.72
CA LEU A 114 4.09 3.19 -9.22
C LEU A 114 2.74 3.86 -8.91
N PRO A 115 1.58 3.25 -9.20
CA PRO A 115 0.28 3.87 -8.90
C PRO A 115 -0.01 3.97 -7.40
N SER A 116 0.38 2.96 -6.62
CA SER A 116 0.17 2.93 -5.18
C SER A 116 0.99 4.01 -4.47
N GLN A 117 2.29 4.09 -4.74
CA GLN A 117 3.17 5.12 -4.17
C GLN A 117 2.82 6.53 -4.66
N PHE A 118 2.33 6.66 -5.91
CA PHE A 118 1.82 7.95 -6.39
C PHE A 118 0.65 8.44 -5.54
N MET A 119 -0.28 7.57 -5.19
CA MET A 119 -1.44 7.94 -4.38
C MET A 119 -1.08 8.32 -2.93
N GLU A 120 0.02 7.82 -2.38
CA GLU A 120 0.50 8.21 -1.05
C GLU A 120 0.77 9.71 -0.93
N PHE A 121 1.13 10.40 -2.03
CA PHE A 121 1.38 11.84 -2.01
C PHE A 121 0.18 12.65 -1.53
N TRP A 122 -1.05 12.19 -1.81
CA TRP A 122 -2.27 12.85 -1.34
C TRP A 122 -2.42 12.82 0.19
N ALA A 123 -1.88 11.79 0.85
CA ALA A 123 -1.84 11.73 2.31
C ALA A 123 -0.84 12.73 2.94
N TRP A 124 0.00 13.38 2.14
CA TRP A 124 0.98 14.37 2.57
C TRP A 124 0.70 15.76 1.99
N ASP A 125 -0.33 15.92 1.20
CA ASP A 125 -0.72 17.20 0.62
C ASP A 125 -1.59 18.00 1.58
N ASN A 126 -1.29 19.31 1.72
CA ASN A 126 -1.98 20.17 2.67
C ASN A 126 -3.48 20.26 2.41
N GLU A 127 -3.88 20.49 1.16
CA GLU A 127 -5.29 20.66 0.80
C GLU A 127 -6.06 19.37 1.02
N SER A 128 -5.45 18.22 0.73
CA SER A 128 -6.02 16.91 0.99
C SER A 128 -6.20 16.64 2.47
N LEU A 129 -5.20 16.97 3.30
CA LEU A 129 -5.25 16.78 4.75
C LEU A 129 -6.30 17.69 5.42
N ASP A 130 -6.51 18.89 4.91
CA ASP A 130 -7.58 19.79 5.37
C ASP A 130 -8.98 19.21 5.12
N VAL A 131 -9.16 18.47 4.03
CA VAL A 131 -10.43 17.79 3.73
C VAL A 131 -10.59 16.49 4.53
N LEU A 132 -9.51 15.73 4.71
CA LEU A 132 -9.54 14.41 5.33
C LEU A 132 -9.58 14.45 6.85
N SER A 133 -8.98 15.48 7.48
CA SER A 133 -8.83 15.55 8.92
C SER A 133 -9.88 16.46 9.56
N GLN A 134 -10.64 15.89 10.50
CA GLN A 134 -11.60 16.65 11.28
C GLN A 134 -11.58 16.20 12.74
N HIS A 135 -11.66 17.14 13.66
CA HIS A 135 -11.80 16.82 15.07
C HIS A 135 -13.17 16.16 15.31
N ILE A 136 -13.16 15.01 15.97
CA ILE A 136 -14.33 14.14 16.12
C ILE A 136 -15.55 14.83 16.73
N GLU A 137 -15.34 15.75 17.68
CA GLU A 137 -16.42 16.46 18.38
C GLU A 137 -16.70 17.84 17.75
N THR A 138 -15.66 18.61 17.45
CA THR A 138 -15.81 20.00 17.01
C THR A 138 -15.91 20.17 15.51
N GLN A 139 -15.57 19.12 14.73
CA GLN A 139 -15.52 19.13 13.26
C GLN A 139 -14.54 20.16 12.68
N GLN A 140 -13.65 20.70 13.50
CA GLN A 140 -12.60 21.60 13.05
C GLN A 140 -11.52 20.83 12.32
N THR A 141 -10.95 21.43 11.29
CA THR A 141 -9.79 20.90 10.56
C THR A 141 -8.57 20.82 11.47
N LEU A 142 -7.59 20.02 11.08
CA LEU A 142 -6.32 19.89 11.82
C LEU A 142 -5.66 21.26 11.98
N PRO A 143 -5.28 21.70 13.20
CA PRO A 143 -4.59 22.96 13.39
C PRO A 143 -3.31 23.05 12.56
N HIS A 144 -3.06 24.19 11.93
CA HIS A 144 -1.92 24.39 11.05
C HIS A 144 -0.56 24.07 11.69
N GLU A 145 -0.43 24.28 13.01
CA GLU A 145 0.79 23.92 13.75
C GLU A 145 1.02 22.41 13.76
N LEU A 146 -0.04 21.62 13.99
CA LEU A 146 0.04 20.16 13.97
C LEU A 146 0.27 19.63 12.56
N LEU A 147 -0.38 20.21 11.55
CA LEU A 147 -0.16 19.90 10.16
C LEU A 147 1.30 20.14 9.76
N SER A 148 1.85 21.31 10.12
CA SER A 148 3.26 21.63 9.86
C SER A 148 4.21 20.66 10.58
N ALA A 149 3.90 20.28 11.82
CA ALA A 149 4.70 19.31 12.57
C ALA A 149 4.66 17.91 11.90
N LEU A 150 3.50 17.48 11.45
CA LEU A 150 3.33 16.22 10.72
C LEU A 150 4.19 16.20 9.44
N LEU A 151 4.09 17.24 8.62
CA LEU A 151 4.85 17.35 7.37
C LEU A 151 6.36 17.40 7.60
N ASN A 152 6.81 18.09 8.65
CA ASN A 152 8.22 18.11 9.03
C ASN A 152 8.71 16.74 9.53
N ALA A 153 7.86 15.98 10.22
CA ALA A 153 8.19 14.66 10.72
C ALA A 153 8.42 13.64 9.58
N ARG A 154 7.87 13.86 8.39
CA ARG A 154 8.01 12.98 7.21
C ARG A 154 9.46 12.61 6.91
N PHE A 155 10.37 13.56 7.06
CA PHE A 155 11.78 13.37 6.73
C PHE A 155 12.65 13.02 7.94
N PHE A 156 12.03 12.88 9.12
CA PHE A 156 12.76 12.48 10.31
C PHE A 156 13.37 11.09 10.13
N GLN A 157 14.68 11.00 10.27
CA GLN A 157 15.47 9.78 10.09
C GLN A 157 15.29 9.07 8.73
N SER A 158 14.81 9.76 7.69
CA SER A 158 14.64 9.18 6.35
C SER A 158 15.95 8.59 5.77
N GLY A 159 17.11 9.18 6.11
CA GLY A 159 18.42 8.64 5.73
C GLY A 159 18.67 7.24 6.31
N MET A 160 18.25 6.97 7.55
CA MET A 160 18.38 5.63 8.16
C MET A 160 17.49 4.61 7.43
N GLN A 161 16.26 5.00 7.10
CA GLN A 161 15.35 4.15 6.34
C GLN A 161 15.91 3.85 4.93
N THR A 162 16.45 4.87 4.26
CA THR A 162 17.09 4.71 2.94
C THR A 162 18.28 3.75 3.01
N LEU A 163 19.16 3.90 4.00
CA LEU A 163 20.29 2.99 4.20
C LEU A 163 19.84 1.55 4.44
N ARG A 164 18.74 1.36 5.16
CA ARG A 164 18.16 0.02 5.34
C ARG A 164 17.67 -0.58 4.02
N GLN A 165 17.05 0.19 3.14
CA GLN A 165 16.64 -0.29 1.82
C GLN A 165 17.86 -0.59 0.93
N ILE A 166 18.91 0.22 1.01
CA ILE A 166 20.17 -0.03 0.30
C ILE A 166 20.82 -1.33 0.77
N GLU A 167 20.84 -1.62 2.08
CA GLU A 167 21.32 -2.88 2.63
C GLU A 167 20.62 -4.08 1.97
N PHE A 168 19.29 -4.07 1.91
CA PHE A 168 18.52 -5.14 1.29
C PHE A 168 18.81 -5.27 -0.21
N ALA A 169 18.76 -4.16 -0.94
CA ALA A 169 18.95 -4.15 -2.38
C ALA A 169 20.35 -4.62 -2.79
N LEU A 170 21.39 -4.16 -2.08
CA LEU A 170 22.76 -4.60 -2.33
C LEU A 170 22.97 -6.07 -1.98
N PHE A 171 22.40 -6.55 -0.87
CA PHE A 171 22.48 -7.96 -0.52
C PHE A 171 21.83 -8.83 -1.59
N ASP A 172 20.59 -8.54 -1.97
CA ASP A 172 19.87 -9.29 -2.99
C ASP A 172 20.62 -9.29 -4.32
N LEU A 173 21.04 -8.12 -4.79
CA LEU A 173 21.78 -7.98 -6.04
C LEU A 173 23.10 -8.76 -6.00
N ASN A 174 23.86 -8.66 -4.91
CA ASN A 174 25.16 -9.33 -4.82
C ASN A 174 25.01 -10.86 -4.84
N ILE A 175 24.06 -11.43 -4.08
CA ILE A 175 23.91 -12.90 -4.06
C ILE A 175 23.41 -13.46 -5.39
N HIS A 176 22.64 -12.69 -6.15
CA HIS A 176 22.06 -13.13 -7.43
C HIS A 176 22.98 -12.89 -8.65
N GLN A 177 24.04 -12.11 -8.53
CA GLN A 177 25.03 -11.92 -9.60
C GLN A 177 26.04 -13.03 -9.76
N HIS A 178 26.16 -13.94 -8.77
CA HIS A 178 27.20 -14.96 -8.76
C HIS A 178 26.82 -16.22 -9.54
N THR A 179 27.75 -16.66 -10.39
CA THR A 179 27.68 -17.94 -11.09
C THR A 179 29.04 -18.66 -10.92
N PRO A 180 29.12 -19.82 -10.26
CA PRO A 180 28.04 -20.61 -9.66
C PRO A 180 27.43 -19.95 -8.40
N ALA A 181 26.26 -20.44 -7.98
CA ALA A 181 25.57 -19.94 -6.78
C ALA A 181 26.46 -20.00 -5.53
N LEU A 182 26.31 -19.01 -4.66
CA LEU A 182 27.06 -18.92 -3.40
C LEU A 182 26.64 -20.03 -2.42
N ASN A 183 27.59 -20.52 -1.63
CA ASN A 183 27.28 -21.36 -0.48
C ASN A 183 26.86 -20.51 0.74
N ASN A 184 26.33 -21.15 1.80
CA ASN A 184 25.83 -20.47 2.99
C ASN A 184 26.88 -19.56 3.68
N GLN A 185 28.13 -19.94 3.72
CA GLN A 185 29.20 -19.12 4.32
C GLN A 185 29.47 -17.86 3.49
N GLN A 186 29.46 -17.98 2.18
CA GLN A 186 29.65 -16.85 1.28
C GLN A 186 28.43 -15.90 1.33
N ILE A 187 27.21 -16.43 1.42
CA ILE A 187 25.98 -15.62 1.60
C ILE A 187 26.07 -14.84 2.91
N GLN A 188 26.42 -15.50 4.02
CA GLN A 188 26.56 -14.84 5.31
C GLN A 188 27.65 -13.76 5.27
N LYS A 189 28.81 -14.08 4.71
CA LYS A 189 29.87 -13.10 4.56
C LYS A 189 29.45 -11.88 3.74
N THR A 190 28.75 -12.08 2.64
CA THR A 190 28.22 -10.98 1.81
C THR A 190 27.29 -10.08 2.63
N LEU A 191 26.40 -10.68 3.44
CA LEU A 191 25.51 -9.92 4.32
C LEU A 191 26.28 -9.10 5.35
N ASP A 192 27.28 -9.71 5.99
CA ASP A 192 28.10 -9.05 7.02
C ASP A 192 28.92 -7.90 6.42
N ASP A 193 29.56 -8.11 5.28
CA ASP A 193 30.35 -7.08 4.56
C ASP A 193 29.47 -5.86 4.16
N ILE A 194 28.21 -6.08 3.78
CA ILE A 194 27.27 -5.01 3.43
C ILE A 194 26.79 -4.29 4.70
N ARG A 195 26.48 -5.02 5.75
CA ARG A 195 26.07 -4.44 7.03
C ARG A 195 27.16 -3.58 7.65
N ASP A 196 28.40 -4.03 7.61
CA ASP A 196 29.53 -3.24 8.09
C ASP A 196 29.70 -1.90 7.38
N GLN A 197 29.23 -1.78 6.14
CA GLN A 197 29.31 -0.54 5.35
C GLN A 197 28.08 0.35 5.50
N PHE A 198 26.89 -0.23 5.60
CA PHE A 198 25.61 0.51 5.44
C PHE A 198 24.71 0.44 6.66
N ALA A 199 24.84 -0.53 7.55
CA ALA A 199 23.97 -0.63 8.71
C ALA A 199 24.26 0.48 9.73
N VAL A 200 23.25 1.30 10.01
CA VAL A 200 23.35 2.37 11.04
C VAL A 200 23.33 1.78 12.45
N VAL A 201 22.60 0.68 12.62
CA VAL A 201 22.51 -0.06 13.89
C VAL A 201 23.24 -1.40 13.71
N PRO A 202 24.26 -1.69 14.52
CA PRO A 202 24.97 -2.95 14.44
C PRO A 202 24.04 -4.15 14.59
N ALA A 203 24.30 -5.21 13.81
CA ALA A 203 23.57 -6.47 13.98
C ALA A 203 23.85 -7.07 15.35
N VAL A 204 22.81 -7.47 16.08
CA VAL A 204 22.97 -8.23 17.32
C VAL A 204 23.35 -9.65 16.94
N ALA A 205 24.49 -10.12 17.45
CA ALA A 205 24.86 -11.52 17.31
C ALA A 205 23.83 -12.38 18.07
N TYR A 206 23.11 -13.21 17.33
CA TYR A 206 22.30 -14.26 17.95
C TYR A 206 23.27 -15.40 18.38
N ASN A 207 23.36 -15.60 19.68
CA ASN A 207 24.06 -16.76 20.26
C ASN A 207 23.20 -18.02 20.13
#